data_3c1660a19593794145285c6fe2aef89d
#
_entry.id   3c1660a19593794145285c6fe2aef89d
#
_cell.length_a   1.000
_cell.length_b   1.000
_cell.length_c   1.000
_cell.angle_alpha   90.00
_cell.angle_beta   90.00
_cell.angle_gamma   90.00
#
_symmetry.space_group_name_H-M   'P 1'
#
loop_
_entity.id
_entity.type
_entity.pdbx_description
1 polymer ?
#
loop_
_entity_poly.entity_id
_entity_poly.type
_entity_poly.pdbx_seq_one_letter_code
_entity_poly.pdbx_strand_id
1 'polypeptide(L)'
;MLHRRQFLSISGTFALTSLMGGCGRSPASILQIKTLEGSVSPQLLATFRRQWPDELPMKFRPVEQLAELFAELEGWRNFDPAKVEKRYLWNWFKDTAPMDLVTIGHGWLRQAIAEELIQPLPLAQLEAWETLPELWRNFIERDDRGKFVGSGETGEVWGMPYRWGTTLILYRKDKLKPLGWVPEDWSDLWREDIGDRLSLLNHSREVIGMTLKKMGYSYNETNLGAIAGLEDELKALHKNVKSYSSTHYLQPLITDDTWIAQAWSQDAIPLLERYPKLGAVVPKSGTALWCDLWVQPTKNTTKFEQLQPWLDFCWSAAAANQIALSTNGASPAMYQTQDLDPEIKNNPLIWVDPEIFKQSEIIQVLAPGIEADYRQLWQKIRQA
;
A
#
# COMPACT_ATOMS: atom_id res chain seq x y z
N MET A 1 -6.77 -0.86 -64.18
CA MET A 1 -5.58 -0.52 -65.00
C MET A 1 -4.43 -0.49 -64.04
N LEU A 2 -3.55 -1.54 -64.00
CA LEU A 2 -2.23 -1.64 -64.58
C LEU A 2 -1.25 -0.67 -63.88
N HIS A 3 -0.09 -1.00 -63.31
CA HIS A 3 0.83 -2.13 -63.57
C HIS A 3 1.80 -2.35 -62.39
N ARG A 4 2.18 -3.60 -62.19
CA ARG A 4 3.38 -4.19 -61.62
C ARG A 4 4.68 -3.66 -62.25
N ARG A 5 5.80 -3.73 -61.48
CA ARG A 5 7.13 -4.31 -61.82
C ARG A 5 8.13 -3.90 -60.74
N GLN A 6 8.65 -4.80 -59.92
CA GLN A 6 9.87 -5.63 -60.03
C GLN A 6 11.12 -4.91 -60.58
N PHE A 7 12.17 -4.85 -59.74
CA PHE A 7 13.58 -5.03 -60.14
C PHE A 7 14.44 -5.34 -58.91
N LEU A 8 14.89 -6.52 -58.77
CA LEU A 8 16.18 -7.21 -58.86
C LEU A 8 17.40 -6.58 -58.15
N SER A 9 17.85 -7.33 -57.16
CA SER A 9 19.19 -7.71 -56.67
C SER A 9 20.42 -7.01 -57.27
N ILE A 10 21.31 -6.55 -56.37
CA ILE A 10 22.74 -6.60 -56.53
C ILE A 10 23.39 -7.00 -55.21
N SER A 11 24.11 -8.13 -55.26
CA SER A 11 25.00 -8.64 -54.22
C SER A 11 26.27 -7.78 -54.18
N GLY A 12 26.68 -7.40 -52.98
CA GLY A 12 27.94 -6.72 -52.74
C GLY A 12 28.50 -7.08 -51.36
N THR A 13 29.31 -8.12 -51.34
CA THR A 13 30.15 -8.53 -50.22
C THR A 13 31.22 -7.48 -49.96
N PHE A 14 31.18 -6.79 -48.82
CA PHE A 14 32.34 -6.07 -48.28
C PHE A 14 32.57 -6.51 -46.85
N ALA A 15 33.56 -7.36 -46.65
CA ALA A 15 34.16 -7.63 -45.36
C ALA A 15 35.02 -6.41 -44.95
N LEU A 16 34.63 -5.74 -43.90
CA LEU A 16 35.47 -4.78 -43.19
C LEU A 16 35.54 -5.20 -41.73
N THR A 17 36.61 -5.94 -41.43
CA THR A 17 37.12 -6.14 -40.07
C THR A 17 37.59 -4.79 -39.53
N SER A 18 36.82 -4.23 -38.62
CA SER A 18 37.29 -3.13 -37.76
C SER A 18 37.33 -3.66 -36.31
N LEU A 19 38.53 -4.02 -35.88
CA LEU A 19 38.93 -4.11 -34.51
C LEU A 19 38.76 -2.73 -33.87
N MET A 20 37.67 -2.51 -33.13
CA MET A 20 37.62 -1.49 -32.10
C MET A 20 37.27 -2.19 -30.82
N GLY A 21 38.27 -2.31 -29.93
CA GLY A 21 38.08 -2.64 -28.55
C GLY A 21 37.29 -1.52 -27.88
N GLY A 22 35.97 -1.65 -27.88
CA GLY A 22 35.07 -0.91 -27.01
C GLY A 22 34.84 -1.77 -25.77
N CYS A 23 35.15 -1.27 -24.58
CA CYS A 23 34.70 -1.83 -23.34
C CYS A 23 33.20 -2.04 -23.46
N GLY A 24 32.79 -3.28 -23.71
CA GLY A 24 31.38 -3.66 -23.77
C GLY A 24 30.81 -3.56 -22.35
N ARG A 25 30.12 -2.46 -22.04
CA ARG A 25 29.09 -2.50 -21.03
C ARG A 25 28.08 -3.55 -21.51
N SER A 26 27.94 -4.65 -20.79
CA SER A 26 26.79 -5.54 -20.96
C SER A 26 25.53 -4.69 -21.03
N PRO A 27 24.57 -4.96 -21.92
CA PRO A 27 23.34 -4.18 -21.94
C PRO A 27 22.76 -4.19 -20.53
N ALA A 28 22.64 -2.99 -19.95
CA ALA A 28 22.13 -2.82 -18.60
C ALA A 28 20.78 -3.55 -18.52
N SER A 29 20.65 -4.49 -17.60
CA SER A 29 19.42 -5.25 -17.43
C SER A 29 18.31 -4.28 -17.01
N ILE A 30 17.18 -4.32 -17.73
CA ILE A 30 16.01 -3.50 -17.40
C ILE A 30 15.37 -4.08 -16.13
N LEU A 31 15.28 -3.30 -15.05
CA LEU A 31 14.58 -3.70 -13.84
C LEU A 31 13.09 -3.89 -14.13
N GLN A 32 12.56 -5.04 -13.75
CA GLN A 32 11.16 -5.40 -13.90
C GLN A 32 10.44 -5.21 -12.56
N ILE A 33 9.49 -4.31 -12.51
CA ILE A 33 8.82 -3.92 -11.26
C ILE A 33 7.32 -4.10 -11.42
N LYS A 34 6.67 -4.80 -10.49
CA LYS A 34 5.21 -4.89 -10.40
C LYS A 34 4.68 -4.03 -9.27
N THR A 35 3.60 -3.31 -9.56
CA THR A 35 3.07 -2.33 -8.63
C THR A 35 1.54 -2.26 -8.69
N LEU A 36 0.92 -1.76 -7.63
CA LEU A 36 -0.50 -1.41 -7.64
C LEU A 36 -0.73 -0.25 -8.61
N GLU A 37 -1.80 -0.32 -9.39
CA GLU A 37 -2.20 0.76 -10.28
C GLU A 37 -2.39 2.08 -9.51
N GLY A 38 -1.88 3.18 -10.06
CA GLY A 38 -1.94 4.50 -9.42
C GLY A 38 -0.97 4.73 -8.25
N SER A 39 -0.21 3.71 -7.80
CA SER A 39 0.75 3.88 -6.69
C SER A 39 2.10 4.46 -7.11
N VAL A 40 2.43 4.40 -8.40
CA VAL A 40 3.60 5.03 -9.00
C VAL A 40 3.16 5.90 -10.17
N SER A 41 3.21 7.20 -10.00
CA SER A 41 2.77 8.14 -11.03
C SER A 41 3.84 8.40 -12.10
N PRO A 42 3.45 8.81 -13.33
CA PRO A 42 4.42 9.27 -14.33
C PRO A 42 5.29 10.43 -13.83
N GLN A 43 4.76 11.30 -12.97
CA GLN A 43 5.46 12.44 -12.39
C GLN A 43 6.54 11.98 -11.40
N LEU A 44 6.25 10.97 -10.58
CA LEU A 44 7.23 10.35 -9.68
C LEU A 44 8.41 9.77 -10.47
N LEU A 45 8.11 9.03 -11.56
CA LEU A 45 9.13 8.47 -12.44
C LEU A 45 9.96 9.55 -13.16
N ALA A 46 9.32 10.62 -13.62
CA ALA A 46 10.01 11.74 -14.24
C ALA A 46 10.95 12.45 -13.26
N THR A 47 10.53 12.57 -12.00
CA THR A 47 11.37 13.16 -10.94
C THR A 47 12.56 12.26 -10.63
N PHE A 48 12.37 10.96 -10.51
CA PHE A 48 13.46 9.99 -10.36
C PHE A 48 14.49 10.12 -11.49
N ARG A 49 14.06 10.05 -12.73
CA ARG A 49 14.95 10.11 -13.91
C ARG A 49 15.75 11.40 -14.02
N ARG A 50 15.24 12.51 -13.49
CA ARG A 50 16.00 13.78 -13.46
C ARG A 50 17.12 13.76 -12.43
N GLN A 51 16.95 13.07 -11.31
CA GLN A 51 17.95 12.98 -10.24
C GLN A 51 18.98 11.86 -10.51
N TRP A 52 18.55 10.79 -11.18
CA TRP A 52 19.36 9.62 -11.51
C TRP A 52 19.31 9.30 -13.02
N PRO A 53 19.88 10.16 -13.90
CA PRO A 53 19.77 10.01 -15.35
C PRO A 53 20.52 8.80 -15.89
N ASP A 54 21.58 8.35 -15.23
CA ASP A 54 22.45 7.24 -15.64
C ASP A 54 22.06 5.89 -15.05
N GLU A 55 20.95 5.85 -14.26
CA GLU A 55 20.52 4.63 -13.61
C GLU A 55 19.83 3.66 -14.57
N LEU A 56 19.71 2.40 -14.11
CA LEU A 56 19.13 1.33 -14.91
C LEU A 56 17.72 1.66 -15.38
N PRO A 57 17.38 1.37 -16.64
CA PRO A 57 16.02 1.51 -17.11
C PRO A 57 15.09 0.59 -16.32
N MET A 58 13.93 1.13 -15.91
CA MET A 58 12.90 0.41 -15.15
C MET A 58 11.64 0.25 -16.00
N LYS A 59 11.04 -0.92 -15.93
CA LYS A 59 9.73 -1.22 -16.53
C LYS A 59 8.73 -1.55 -15.43
N PHE A 60 7.76 -0.66 -15.27
CA PHE A 60 6.65 -0.85 -14.33
C PHE A 60 5.49 -1.58 -15.01
N ARG A 61 4.90 -2.54 -14.28
CA ARG A 61 3.74 -3.32 -14.68
C ARG A 61 2.67 -3.18 -13.60
N PRO A 62 1.72 -2.26 -13.75
CA PRO A 62 0.64 -2.08 -12.78
C PRO A 62 -0.35 -3.23 -12.85
N VAL A 63 -0.95 -3.54 -11.71
CA VAL A 63 -2.12 -4.41 -11.55
C VAL A 63 -3.18 -3.70 -10.70
N GLU A 64 -4.43 -4.09 -10.86
CA GLU A 64 -5.56 -3.40 -10.21
C GLU A 64 -5.66 -3.69 -8.72
N GLN A 65 -5.19 -4.85 -8.25
CA GLN A 65 -5.38 -5.29 -6.87
C GLN A 65 -4.10 -5.83 -6.24
N LEU A 66 -3.83 -5.46 -4.99
CA LEU A 66 -2.70 -5.99 -4.20
C LEU A 66 -2.77 -7.51 -4.02
N ALA A 67 -3.97 -8.10 -3.97
CA ALA A 67 -4.16 -9.54 -3.88
C ALA A 67 -3.60 -10.29 -5.10
N GLU A 68 -3.66 -9.70 -6.29
CA GLU A 68 -3.07 -10.27 -7.51
C GLU A 68 -1.54 -10.31 -7.40
N LEU A 69 -0.93 -9.23 -6.88
CA LEU A 69 0.52 -9.18 -6.66
C LEU A 69 0.98 -10.24 -5.67
N PHE A 70 0.22 -10.45 -4.61
CA PHE A 70 0.53 -11.49 -3.64
C PHE A 70 0.40 -12.90 -4.22
N ALA A 71 -0.66 -13.17 -4.98
CA ALA A 71 -0.85 -14.45 -5.68
C ALA A 71 0.28 -14.75 -6.68
N GLU A 72 0.82 -13.72 -7.35
CA GLU A 72 1.98 -13.89 -8.23
C GLU A 72 3.25 -14.22 -7.45
N LEU A 73 3.48 -13.60 -6.28
CA LEU A 73 4.59 -13.97 -5.39
C LEU A 73 4.51 -15.47 -5.00
N GLU A 74 3.32 -15.96 -4.63
CA GLU A 74 3.09 -17.37 -4.35
C GLU A 74 3.39 -18.24 -5.57
N GLY A 75 3.01 -17.79 -6.76
CA GLY A 75 3.29 -18.48 -8.03
C GLY A 75 4.80 -18.62 -8.32
N TRP A 76 5.62 -17.67 -7.90
CA TRP A 76 7.08 -17.72 -8.10
C TRP A 76 7.82 -18.57 -7.08
N ARG A 77 7.19 -19.04 -6.01
CA ARG A 77 7.81 -19.92 -4.99
C ARG A 77 8.60 -21.08 -5.60
N ASN A 78 8.02 -21.73 -6.61
CA ASN A 78 8.59 -22.90 -7.26
C ASN A 78 9.29 -22.55 -8.59
N PHE A 79 9.57 -21.28 -8.84
CA PHE A 79 10.26 -20.87 -10.07
C PHE A 79 11.68 -21.46 -10.09
N ASP A 80 12.01 -22.16 -11.18
CA ASP A 80 13.32 -22.74 -11.42
C ASP A 80 13.83 -22.24 -12.78
N PRO A 81 14.82 -21.34 -12.80
CA PRO A 81 15.35 -20.80 -14.05
C PRO A 81 15.96 -21.87 -14.95
N ALA A 82 16.42 -23.02 -14.41
CA ALA A 82 16.99 -24.10 -15.19
C ALA A 82 15.93 -24.89 -15.98
N LYS A 83 14.66 -24.86 -15.51
CA LYS A 83 13.53 -25.51 -16.17
C LYS A 83 12.85 -24.63 -17.23
N VAL A 84 13.22 -23.36 -17.32
CA VAL A 84 12.78 -22.48 -18.41
C VAL A 84 13.52 -22.93 -19.68
N GLU A 85 13.01 -23.99 -20.29
CA GLU A 85 13.59 -24.54 -21.52
C GLU A 85 13.74 -23.44 -22.56
N LYS A 86 14.87 -23.48 -23.30
CA LYS A 86 15.21 -22.69 -24.50
C LYS A 86 14.16 -22.79 -25.62
N ARG A 87 13.02 -23.44 -25.40
CA ARG A 87 12.03 -23.89 -26.36
C ARG A 87 11.05 -22.83 -26.81
N TYR A 88 11.06 -21.64 -26.24
CA TYR A 88 10.07 -20.61 -26.58
C TYR A 88 10.75 -19.34 -27.11
N LEU A 89 11.01 -19.33 -28.39
CA LEU A 89 11.44 -18.18 -29.20
C LEU A 89 10.38 -17.06 -29.33
N TRP A 90 9.25 -17.12 -28.60
CA TRP A 90 8.17 -16.15 -28.66
C TRP A 90 7.85 -15.57 -27.28
N ASN A 91 7.75 -14.25 -27.25
CA ASN A 91 7.66 -13.32 -26.13
C ASN A 91 6.53 -13.53 -25.06
N TRP A 92 5.83 -14.66 -25.02
CA TRP A 92 4.70 -14.90 -24.12
C TRP A 92 5.10 -15.35 -22.72
N PHE A 93 6.33 -15.76 -22.48
CA PHE A 93 6.78 -16.30 -21.20
C PHE A 93 7.66 -15.36 -20.36
N LYS A 94 7.80 -14.08 -20.73
CA LYS A 94 8.48 -13.08 -19.89
C LYS A 94 7.72 -12.75 -18.61
N ASP A 95 6.46 -13.14 -18.50
CA ASP A 95 5.60 -12.85 -17.34
C ASP A 95 5.65 -13.93 -16.25
N THR A 96 6.38 -15.03 -16.46
CA THR A 96 6.48 -16.10 -15.47
C THR A 96 7.72 -16.01 -14.57
N ALA A 97 8.69 -15.17 -14.90
CA ALA A 97 9.89 -14.97 -14.08
C ALA A 97 9.61 -14.00 -12.92
N PRO A 98 10.23 -14.23 -11.75
CA PRO A 98 10.14 -13.30 -10.63
C PRO A 98 10.57 -11.89 -11.03
N MET A 99 9.81 -10.89 -10.62
CA MET A 99 10.15 -9.48 -10.79
C MET A 99 11.32 -9.09 -9.88
N ASP A 100 11.96 -7.95 -10.17
CA ASP A 100 13.05 -7.42 -9.35
C ASP A 100 12.52 -6.76 -8.07
N LEU A 101 11.38 -6.07 -8.16
CA LEU A 101 10.62 -5.56 -7.03
C LEU A 101 9.13 -5.76 -7.25
N VAL A 102 8.40 -5.94 -6.16
CA VAL A 102 6.93 -6.06 -6.14
C VAL A 102 6.36 -5.23 -5.00
N THR A 103 5.22 -4.59 -5.24
CA THR A 103 4.43 -3.99 -4.16
C THR A 103 3.57 -5.04 -3.47
N ILE A 104 3.58 -5.04 -2.14
CA ILE A 104 2.59 -5.76 -1.33
C ILE A 104 1.96 -4.82 -0.31
N GLY A 105 0.72 -5.12 0.11
CA GLY A 105 0.12 -4.45 1.26
C GLY A 105 0.70 -4.98 2.57
N HIS A 106 0.75 -4.12 3.58
CA HIS A 106 1.31 -4.41 4.90
C HIS A 106 0.78 -5.70 5.55
N GLY A 107 -0.50 -6.05 5.32
CA GLY A 107 -1.13 -7.23 5.89
C GLY A 107 -0.53 -8.56 5.41
N TRP A 108 0.16 -8.58 4.28
CA TRP A 108 0.78 -9.79 3.73
C TRP A 108 2.25 -9.96 4.12
N LEU A 109 2.89 -8.95 4.72
CA LEU A 109 4.32 -9.00 5.01
C LEU A 109 4.71 -10.26 5.83
N ARG A 110 3.98 -10.53 6.93
CA ARG A 110 4.23 -11.71 7.76
C ARG A 110 4.10 -13.02 6.99
N GLN A 111 3.05 -13.15 6.17
CA GLN A 111 2.83 -14.37 5.38
C GLN A 111 3.93 -14.53 4.32
N ALA A 112 4.29 -13.44 3.62
CA ALA A 112 5.34 -13.45 2.61
C ALA A 112 6.68 -13.93 3.17
N ILE A 113 7.03 -13.52 4.41
CA ILE A 113 8.23 -13.98 5.11
C ILE A 113 8.10 -15.45 5.50
N ALA A 114 7.05 -15.80 6.24
CA ALA A 114 6.84 -17.16 6.77
C ALA A 114 6.76 -18.24 5.67
N GLU A 115 6.34 -17.86 4.48
CA GLU A 115 6.25 -18.73 3.31
C GLU A 115 7.48 -18.62 2.38
N GLU A 116 8.52 -17.91 2.81
CA GLU A 116 9.79 -17.74 2.07
C GLU A 116 9.58 -17.16 0.65
N LEU A 117 8.58 -16.28 0.47
CA LEU A 117 8.27 -15.67 -0.83
C LEU A 117 9.17 -14.48 -1.15
N ILE A 118 9.70 -13.82 -0.12
CA ILE A 118 10.53 -12.62 -0.21
C ILE A 118 11.85 -12.83 0.52
N GLN A 119 12.84 -11.99 0.20
CA GLN A 119 14.14 -11.97 0.85
C GLN A 119 14.36 -10.64 1.57
N PRO A 120 15.22 -10.60 2.60
CA PRO A 120 15.56 -9.36 3.29
C PRO A 120 16.17 -8.32 2.36
N LEU A 121 15.90 -7.06 2.66
CA LEU A 121 16.49 -5.88 2.00
C LEU A 121 17.44 -5.16 2.99
N PRO A 122 18.69 -4.89 2.65
CA PRO A 122 19.63 -4.23 3.54
C PRO A 122 19.39 -2.70 3.62
N LEU A 123 18.15 -2.30 3.97
CA LEU A 123 17.73 -0.90 3.99
C LEU A 123 18.44 -0.05 5.04
N ALA A 124 19.05 -0.68 6.06
CA ALA A 124 19.89 0.03 7.03
C ALA A 124 21.13 0.71 6.39
N GLN A 125 21.46 0.36 5.14
CA GLN A 125 22.52 1.02 4.37
C GLN A 125 22.05 2.32 3.70
N LEU A 126 20.72 2.59 3.65
CA LEU A 126 20.16 3.79 3.05
C LEU A 126 20.33 4.99 3.99
N GLU A 127 20.67 6.15 3.43
CA GLU A 127 20.88 7.38 4.22
C GLU A 127 19.66 7.77 5.05
N ALA A 128 18.45 7.58 4.48
CA ALA A 128 17.20 7.92 5.14
C ALA A 128 16.79 6.96 6.28
N TRP A 129 17.48 5.83 6.48
CA TRP A 129 17.10 4.83 7.49
C TRP A 129 17.02 5.39 8.90
N GLU A 130 18.06 6.12 9.33
CA GLU A 130 18.13 6.67 10.69
C GLU A 130 17.07 7.74 10.96
N THR A 131 16.61 8.41 9.91
CA THR A 131 15.60 9.47 10.01
C THR A 131 14.18 8.94 9.87
N LEU A 132 13.99 7.70 9.40
CA LEU A 132 12.66 7.10 9.25
C LEU A 132 11.97 6.96 10.62
N PRO A 133 10.68 7.36 10.77
CA PRO A 133 9.94 7.16 12.01
C PRO A 133 10.03 5.73 12.53
N GLU A 134 10.21 5.59 13.84
CA GLU A 134 10.38 4.30 14.52
C GLU A 134 9.23 3.33 14.22
N LEU A 135 8.00 3.85 14.07
CA LEU A 135 6.83 3.06 13.66
C LEU A 135 7.13 2.21 12.41
N TRP A 136 7.75 2.82 11.39
CA TRP A 136 8.02 2.13 10.12
C TRP A 136 9.17 1.14 10.26
N ARG A 137 10.25 1.51 10.95
CA ARG A 137 11.39 0.61 11.20
C ARG A 137 10.94 -0.63 11.97
N ASN A 138 10.26 -0.45 13.09
CA ASN A 138 9.75 -1.55 13.92
C ASN A 138 8.74 -2.42 13.15
N PHE A 139 7.99 -1.82 12.22
CA PHE A 139 7.01 -2.58 11.43
C PHE A 139 7.67 -3.56 10.46
N ILE A 140 8.79 -3.21 9.82
CA ILE A 140 9.44 -3.99 8.76
C ILE A 140 10.57 -4.89 9.25
N GLU A 141 11.05 -4.69 10.49
CA GLU A 141 12.04 -5.55 11.13
C GLU A 141 11.36 -6.77 11.76
N ARG A 142 11.69 -7.97 11.27
CA ARG A 142 11.04 -9.23 11.63
C ARG A 142 12.04 -10.37 11.75
N ASP A 143 11.63 -11.42 12.48
CA ASP A 143 12.31 -12.71 12.43
C ASP A 143 12.03 -13.45 11.10
N ASP A 144 12.64 -14.61 10.91
CA ASP A 144 12.49 -15.49 9.74
C ASP A 144 11.08 -16.10 9.57
N ARG A 145 10.19 -15.89 10.55
CA ARG A 145 8.78 -16.30 10.53
C ARG A 145 7.83 -15.12 10.40
N GLY A 146 8.37 -13.93 10.17
CA GLY A 146 7.61 -12.70 10.04
C GLY A 146 7.01 -12.17 11.33
N LYS A 147 7.47 -12.64 12.51
CA LYS A 147 7.07 -12.09 13.81
C LYS A 147 7.89 -10.84 14.14
N PHE A 148 7.33 -9.97 14.95
CA PHE A 148 8.09 -8.87 15.54
C PHE A 148 9.22 -9.39 16.41
N VAL A 149 10.38 -8.80 16.29
CA VAL A 149 11.52 -9.10 17.15
C VAL A 149 11.31 -8.50 18.54
N GLY A 150 11.75 -9.25 19.56
CA GLY A 150 11.69 -8.79 20.94
C GLY A 150 12.72 -7.72 21.24
N SER A 151 12.55 -7.02 22.37
CA SER A 151 13.54 -6.03 22.83
C SER A 151 14.91 -6.69 23.05
N GLY A 152 15.92 -6.19 22.34
CA GLY A 152 17.29 -6.73 22.37
C GLY A 152 17.57 -7.88 21.41
N GLU A 153 16.60 -8.31 20.62
CA GLU A 153 16.78 -9.20 19.48
C GLU A 153 17.01 -8.38 18.20
N THR A 154 17.77 -8.93 17.27
CA THR A 154 17.96 -8.32 15.95
C THR A 154 17.15 -9.12 14.93
N GLY A 155 16.36 -8.41 14.14
CA GLY A 155 15.63 -8.96 13.00
C GLY A 155 16.30 -8.62 11.68
N GLU A 156 15.69 -9.10 10.62
CA GLU A 156 15.99 -8.70 9.25
C GLU A 156 14.96 -7.68 8.78
N VAL A 157 15.35 -6.80 7.86
CA VAL A 157 14.44 -5.84 7.24
C VAL A 157 13.86 -6.44 5.96
N TRP A 158 12.53 -6.66 5.92
CA TRP A 158 11.90 -7.48 4.89
C TRP A 158 11.14 -6.71 3.81
N GLY A 159 10.97 -5.43 3.97
CA GLY A 159 10.27 -4.63 2.98
C GLY A 159 10.44 -3.14 3.24
N MET A 160 10.20 -2.34 2.21
CA MET A 160 10.36 -0.90 2.28
C MET A 160 9.00 -0.21 2.19
N PRO A 161 8.49 0.41 3.27
CA PRO A 161 7.30 1.24 3.20
C PRO A 161 7.56 2.45 2.32
N TYR A 162 6.71 2.67 1.30
CA TYR A 162 6.88 3.81 0.41
C TYR A 162 5.66 4.70 0.30
N ARG A 163 4.48 4.14 0.58
CA ARG A 163 3.20 4.85 0.55
C ARG A 163 2.31 4.33 1.68
N TRP A 164 1.61 5.24 2.36
CA TRP A 164 0.70 4.90 3.43
C TRP A 164 -0.49 5.85 3.48
N GLY A 165 -1.49 5.52 4.26
CA GLY A 165 -2.62 6.35 4.55
C GLY A 165 -3.42 5.84 5.73
N THR A 166 -4.60 6.42 5.94
CA THR A 166 -5.45 6.19 7.09
C THR A 166 -6.78 5.56 6.70
N THR A 167 -7.41 4.87 7.64
CA THR A 167 -8.86 4.67 7.62
C THR A 167 -9.49 5.90 8.28
N LEU A 168 -10.53 6.46 7.66
CA LEU A 168 -11.12 7.74 8.05
C LEU A 168 -12.66 7.70 8.02
N ILE A 169 -13.27 8.78 8.52
CA ILE A 169 -14.71 9.02 8.42
C ILE A 169 -14.96 9.93 7.23
N LEU A 170 -15.68 9.44 6.22
CA LEU A 170 -16.19 10.22 5.08
C LEU A 170 -17.68 10.50 5.31
N TYR A 171 -18.15 11.74 5.10
CA TYR A 171 -19.51 12.10 5.47
C TYR A 171 -20.15 13.13 4.53
N ARG A 172 -21.49 13.18 4.54
CA ARG A 172 -22.33 14.15 3.82
C ARG A 172 -22.52 15.42 4.65
N LYS A 173 -21.84 16.51 4.27
CA LYS A 173 -21.98 17.84 4.90
C LYS A 173 -23.41 18.36 4.86
N ASP A 174 -24.12 18.13 3.75
CA ASP A 174 -25.50 18.57 3.55
C ASP A 174 -26.51 17.81 4.43
N LYS A 175 -26.16 16.63 4.93
CA LYS A 175 -27.00 15.85 5.84
C LYS A 175 -26.70 16.09 7.30
N LEU A 176 -25.46 16.31 7.66
CA LEU A 176 -25.06 16.45 9.06
C LEU A 176 -25.12 17.88 9.57
N LYS A 177 -24.84 18.88 8.72
CA LYS A 177 -24.99 20.31 9.12
C LYS A 177 -26.38 20.67 9.66
N PRO A 178 -27.50 20.20 9.06
CA PRO A 178 -28.83 20.44 9.62
C PRO A 178 -29.06 19.83 11.00
N LEU A 179 -28.29 18.77 11.35
CA LEU A 179 -28.31 18.15 12.68
C LEU A 179 -27.43 18.91 13.69
N GLY A 180 -26.69 19.93 13.24
CA GLY A 180 -25.89 20.80 14.10
C GLY A 180 -24.51 20.27 14.46
N TRP A 181 -23.99 19.23 13.77
CA TRP A 181 -22.68 18.65 14.03
C TRP A 181 -22.00 18.11 12.77
N VAL A 182 -20.73 17.78 12.91
CA VAL A 182 -19.92 17.02 11.94
C VAL A 182 -19.05 16.04 12.70
N PRO A 183 -18.68 14.89 12.10
CA PRO A 183 -17.82 13.92 12.76
C PRO A 183 -16.44 14.50 13.09
N GLU A 184 -15.91 14.13 14.24
CA GLU A 184 -14.57 14.45 14.69
C GLU A 184 -13.80 13.21 15.17
N ASP A 185 -14.55 12.18 15.65
CA ASP A 185 -13.95 10.96 16.18
C ASP A 185 -14.83 9.73 15.93
N TRP A 186 -14.29 8.54 16.16
CA TRP A 186 -15.01 7.28 16.02
C TRP A 186 -16.29 7.23 16.84
N SER A 187 -16.33 7.83 18.03
CA SER A 187 -17.51 7.88 18.90
C SER A 187 -18.74 8.48 18.25
N ASP A 188 -18.57 9.34 17.25
CA ASP A 188 -19.67 9.98 16.53
C ASP A 188 -20.49 9.00 15.68
N LEU A 189 -19.94 7.80 15.39
CA LEU A 189 -20.66 6.76 14.64
C LEU A 189 -21.73 6.03 15.49
N TRP A 190 -21.77 6.25 16.81
CA TRP A 190 -22.76 5.69 17.73
C TRP A 190 -23.96 6.62 18.00
N ARG A 191 -24.00 7.77 17.37
CA ARG A 191 -25.11 8.72 17.57
C ARG A 191 -26.42 8.14 17.03
N GLU A 192 -27.50 8.33 17.77
CA GLU A 192 -28.83 7.82 17.40
C GLU A 192 -29.45 8.56 16.19
N ASP A 193 -29.06 9.81 15.97
CA ASP A 193 -29.58 10.65 14.86
C ASP A 193 -29.07 10.25 13.46
N ILE A 194 -28.20 9.21 13.38
CA ILE A 194 -27.72 8.61 12.12
C ILE A 194 -28.17 7.16 11.93
N GLY A 195 -29.22 6.73 12.62
CA GLY A 195 -29.74 5.35 12.52
C GLY A 195 -29.96 4.92 11.07
N ASP A 196 -29.44 3.73 10.69
CA ASP A 196 -29.52 3.15 9.33
C ASP A 196 -28.93 4.08 8.24
N ARG A 197 -27.91 4.90 8.58
CA ARG A 197 -27.25 5.84 7.66
C ARG A 197 -25.73 5.67 7.57
N LEU A 198 -25.21 4.60 8.12
CA LEU A 198 -23.78 4.32 8.17
C LEU A 198 -23.42 3.17 7.21
N SER A 199 -22.37 3.35 6.41
CA SER A 199 -21.72 2.27 5.66
C SER A 199 -20.33 1.99 6.20
N LEU A 200 -20.05 0.73 6.48
CA LEU A 200 -18.76 0.30 7.01
C LEU A 200 -18.08 -0.70 6.08
N LEU A 201 -16.76 -0.79 6.24
CA LEU A 201 -15.97 -1.83 5.58
C LEU A 201 -16.42 -3.22 6.03
N ASN A 202 -16.51 -4.17 5.11
CA ASN A 202 -16.75 -5.58 5.45
C ASN A 202 -15.43 -6.24 5.87
N HIS A 203 -14.84 -5.72 6.95
CA HIS A 203 -13.52 -6.12 7.44
C HIS A 203 -13.52 -6.13 8.97
N SER A 204 -13.46 -7.32 9.57
CA SER A 204 -13.57 -7.49 11.04
C SER A 204 -12.55 -6.66 11.81
N ARG A 205 -11.28 -6.64 11.37
CA ARG A 205 -10.20 -5.92 12.04
C ARG A 205 -10.38 -4.40 11.98
N GLU A 206 -10.97 -3.88 10.90
CA GLU A 206 -11.29 -2.45 10.77
C GLU A 206 -12.44 -2.05 11.69
N VAL A 207 -13.55 -2.79 11.69
CA VAL A 207 -14.74 -2.41 12.47
C VAL A 207 -14.56 -2.67 13.95
N ILE A 208 -14.04 -3.84 14.34
CA ILE A 208 -13.74 -4.12 15.75
C ILE A 208 -12.63 -3.19 16.26
N GLY A 209 -11.59 -2.95 15.44
CA GLY A 209 -10.46 -2.08 15.78
C GLY A 209 -10.88 -0.63 16.04
N MET A 210 -11.73 -0.02 15.20
CA MET A 210 -12.23 1.32 15.47
C MET A 210 -13.11 1.38 16.73
N THR A 211 -13.87 0.31 17.02
CA THR A 211 -14.66 0.20 18.26
C THR A 211 -13.73 0.13 19.49
N LEU A 212 -12.69 -0.69 19.41
CA LEU A 212 -11.64 -0.76 20.43
C LEU A 212 -10.98 0.62 20.63
N LYS A 213 -10.66 1.32 19.55
CA LYS A 213 -10.06 2.64 19.60
C LYS A 213 -10.96 3.66 20.29
N LYS A 214 -12.25 3.68 19.94
CA LYS A 214 -13.28 4.46 20.67
C LYS A 214 -13.29 4.17 22.18
N MET A 215 -13.05 2.92 22.57
CA MET A 215 -13.02 2.48 23.95
C MET A 215 -11.65 2.69 24.64
N GLY A 216 -10.65 3.24 23.93
CA GLY A 216 -9.30 3.49 24.45
C GLY A 216 -8.34 2.31 24.40
N TYR A 217 -8.66 1.28 23.60
CA TYR A 217 -7.82 0.11 23.39
C TYR A 217 -7.06 0.15 22.05
N SER A 218 -6.15 -0.79 21.85
CA SER A 218 -5.39 -0.95 20.61
C SER A 218 -6.24 -1.59 19.50
N TYR A 219 -5.99 -1.19 18.22
CA TYR A 219 -6.48 -1.93 17.05
C TYR A 219 -5.97 -3.39 17.03
N ASN A 220 -4.87 -3.64 17.70
CA ASN A 220 -4.18 -4.93 17.74
C ASN A 220 -4.40 -5.68 19.06
N GLU A 221 -5.50 -5.40 19.76
CA GLU A 221 -5.85 -6.07 21.01
C GLU A 221 -5.89 -7.60 20.82
N THR A 222 -5.26 -8.32 21.74
CA THR A 222 -5.12 -9.78 21.64
C THR A 222 -6.08 -10.56 22.52
N ASN A 223 -6.76 -9.89 23.46
CA ASN A 223 -7.68 -10.53 24.39
C ASN A 223 -9.05 -9.82 24.40
N LEU A 224 -9.83 -10.04 23.35
CA LEU A 224 -11.16 -9.42 23.19
C LEU A 224 -12.11 -9.80 24.32
N GLY A 225 -11.96 -11.00 24.89
CA GLY A 225 -12.80 -11.49 26.01
C GLY A 225 -12.59 -10.71 27.31
N ALA A 226 -11.46 -10.03 27.47
CA ALA A 226 -11.21 -9.19 28.66
C ALA A 226 -11.80 -7.77 28.54
N ILE A 227 -12.27 -7.37 27.34
CA ILE A 227 -12.80 -6.03 27.10
C ILE A 227 -14.28 -5.99 27.48
N ALA A 228 -14.56 -5.49 28.66
CA ALA A 228 -15.94 -5.36 29.15
C ALA A 228 -16.76 -4.43 28.23
N GLY A 229 -17.94 -4.88 27.79
CA GLY A 229 -18.86 -4.11 26.94
C GLY A 229 -18.53 -4.04 25.47
N LEU A 230 -17.44 -4.66 24.98
CA LEU A 230 -17.06 -4.61 23.55
C LEU A 230 -18.19 -5.13 22.63
N GLU A 231 -18.81 -6.25 23.00
CA GLU A 231 -19.91 -6.82 22.21
C GLU A 231 -21.14 -5.88 22.18
N ASP A 232 -21.46 -5.25 23.29
CA ASP A 232 -22.59 -4.32 23.39
C ASP A 232 -22.33 -3.04 22.59
N GLU A 233 -21.11 -2.54 22.60
CA GLU A 233 -20.68 -1.42 21.76
C GLU A 233 -20.78 -1.76 20.26
N LEU A 234 -20.34 -2.93 19.87
CA LEU A 234 -20.46 -3.38 18.47
C LEU A 234 -21.94 -3.56 18.04
N LYS A 235 -22.81 -4.08 18.93
CA LYS A 235 -24.25 -4.19 18.67
C LYS A 235 -24.91 -2.80 18.57
N ALA A 236 -24.50 -1.86 19.44
CA ALA A 236 -24.98 -0.49 19.37
C ALA A 236 -24.60 0.18 18.03
N LEU A 237 -23.35 0.02 17.60
CA LEU A 237 -22.89 0.48 16.29
C LEU A 237 -23.69 -0.16 15.14
N HIS A 238 -23.90 -1.48 15.21
CA HIS A 238 -24.61 -2.24 14.17
C HIS A 238 -26.00 -1.70 13.86
N LYS A 239 -26.71 -1.13 14.84
CA LYS A 239 -28.03 -0.50 14.65
C LYS A 239 -27.99 0.70 13.71
N ASN A 240 -26.86 1.38 13.60
CA ASN A 240 -26.68 2.53 12.72
C ASN A 240 -26.25 2.12 11.31
N VAL A 241 -25.84 0.85 11.11
CA VAL A 241 -25.22 0.40 9.87
C VAL A 241 -26.25 -0.11 8.90
N LYS A 242 -26.34 0.56 7.76
CA LYS A 242 -27.15 0.12 6.60
C LYS A 242 -26.46 -0.97 5.80
N SER A 243 -25.14 -0.88 5.62
CA SER A 243 -24.41 -1.83 4.77
C SER A 243 -22.96 -2.02 5.19
N TYR A 244 -22.45 -3.21 4.91
CA TYR A 244 -21.03 -3.56 5.01
C TYR A 244 -20.52 -4.01 3.64
N SER A 245 -19.50 -3.34 3.13
CA SER A 245 -18.85 -3.69 1.87
C SER A 245 -17.40 -3.20 1.89
N SER A 246 -16.52 -3.85 1.13
CA SER A 246 -15.14 -3.40 0.92
C SER A 246 -14.81 -3.19 -0.58
N THR A 247 -15.80 -3.36 -1.47
CA THR A 247 -15.61 -3.16 -2.92
C THR A 247 -16.36 -1.94 -3.44
N HIS A 248 -17.65 -1.80 -3.10
CA HIS A 248 -18.49 -0.67 -3.55
C HIS A 248 -18.99 0.15 -2.37
N TYR A 249 -18.24 0.19 -1.31
CA TYR A 249 -18.63 0.72 0.01
C TYR A 249 -18.91 2.23 0.06
N LEU A 250 -18.39 3.00 -0.90
CA LEU A 250 -18.63 4.44 -0.99
C LEU A 250 -19.83 4.81 -1.89
N GLN A 251 -20.32 3.86 -2.68
CA GLN A 251 -21.47 4.11 -3.56
C GLN A 251 -22.72 4.55 -2.80
N PRO A 252 -23.12 3.93 -1.66
CA PRO A 252 -24.29 4.37 -0.90
C PRO A 252 -24.19 5.81 -0.40
N LEU A 253 -22.98 6.30 -0.07
CA LEU A 253 -22.76 7.69 0.32
C LEU A 253 -22.96 8.66 -0.85
N ILE A 254 -22.52 8.26 -2.05
CA ILE A 254 -22.67 9.09 -3.27
C ILE A 254 -24.14 9.16 -3.69
N THR A 255 -24.88 8.06 -3.60
CA THR A 255 -26.31 7.95 -3.98
C THR A 255 -27.27 8.41 -2.89
N ASP A 256 -26.77 8.95 -1.76
CA ASP A 256 -27.59 9.44 -0.64
C ASP A 256 -28.31 8.36 0.18
N ASP A 257 -27.92 7.10 0.04
CA ASP A 257 -28.45 6.00 0.84
C ASP A 257 -27.88 6.00 2.26
N THR A 258 -26.61 6.40 2.40
CA THR A 258 -25.93 6.59 3.69
C THR A 258 -25.41 8.02 3.82
N TRP A 259 -25.15 8.44 5.05
CA TRP A 259 -24.67 9.79 5.36
C TRP A 259 -23.23 9.81 5.85
N ILE A 260 -22.78 8.70 6.37
CA ILE A 260 -21.41 8.51 6.86
C ILE A 260 -20.88 7.16 6.35
N ALA A 261 -19.59 7.13 6.04
CA ALA A 261 -18.88 5.92 5.64
C ALA A 261 -17.53 5.83 6.36
N GLN A 262 -17.15 4.64 6.79
CA GLN A 262 -15.76 4.30 7.07
C GLN A 262 -15.05 4.12 5.73
N ALA A 263 -13.93 4.77 5.52
CA ALA A 263 -13.24 4.76 4.21
C ALA A 263 -11.72 4.74 4.34
N TRP A 264 -11.04 4.15 3.38
CA TRP A 264 -9.60 4.35 3.22
C TRP A 264 -9.32 5.70 2.57
N SER A 265 -8.32 6.42 3.07
CA SER A 265 -8.01 7.77 2.61
C SER A 265 -7.74 7.85 1.10
N GLN A 266 -7.07 6.84 0.51
CA GLN A 266 -6.80 6.78 -0.92
C GLN A 266 -8.07 6.79 -1.79
N ASP A 267 -9.17 6.21 -1.30
CA ASP A 267 -10.44 6.15 -2.01
C ASP A 267 -11.32 7.36 -1.72
N ALA A 268 -11.17 7.94 -0.52
CA ALA A 268 -11.94 9.09 -0.06
C ALA A 268 -11.47 10.42 -0.68
N ILE A 269 -10.15 10.64 -0.77
CA ILE A 269 -9.58 11.92 -1.23
C ILE A 269 -10.07 12.30 -2.64
N PRO A 270 -10.04 11.42 -3.67
CA PRO A 270 -10.55 11.75 -4.99
C PRO A 270 -12.06 12.09 -5.02
N LEU A 271 -12.84 11.53 -4.08
CA LEU A 271 -14.26 11.83 -4.00
C LEU A 271 -14.54 13.23 -3.44
N LEU A 272 -13.69 13.73 -2.56
CA LEU A 272 -13.85 15.09 -2.01
C LEU A 272 -13.70 16.17 -3.09
N GLU A 273 -12.81 15.95 -4.04
CA GLU A 273 -12.63 16.84 -5.20
C GLU A 273 -13.86 16.80 -6.12
N ARG A 274 -14.39 15.59 -6.36
CA ARG A 274 -15.51 15.37 -7.27
C ARG A 274 -16.86 15.75 -6.68
N TYR A 275 -17.04 15.59 -5.36
CA TYR A 275 -18.31 15.78 -4.66
C TYR A 275 -18.19 16.81 -3.52
N PRO A 276 -18.37 18.11 -3.76
CA PRO A 276 -18.18 19.17 -2.76
C PRO A 276 -19.07 19.05 -1.51
N LYS A 277 -20.15 18.25 -1.59
CA LYS A 277 -21.04 17.95 -0.46
C LYS A 277 -20.41 16.98 0.55
N LEU A 278 -19.34 16.29 0.17
CA LEU A 278 -18.63 15.39 1.06
C LEU A 278 -17.63 16.15 1.95
N GLY A 279 -17.40 15.64 3.12
CA GLY A 279 -16.34 16.01 4.05
C GLY A 279 -15.67 14.75 4.58
N ALA A 280 -14.45 14.88 5.06
CA ALA A 280 -13.75 13.77 5.69
C ALA A 280 -12.96 14.24 6.89
N VAL A 281 -12.70 13.32 7.82
CA VAL A 281 -11.88 13.56 9.01
C VAL A 281 -11.12 12.30 9.40
N VAL A 282 -9.87 12.46 9.78
CA VAL A 282 -9.10 11.42 10.48
C VAL A 282 -9.49 11.51 11.96
N PRO A 283 -9.98 10.41 12.58
CA PRO A 283 -10.48 10.44 13.97
C PRO A 283 -9.42 10.83 14.98
N LYS A 284 -9.79 11.68 15.93
CA LYS A 284 -8.87 12.25 16.94
C LYS A 284 -8.26 11.22 17.88
N SER A 285 -8.96 10.14 18.16
CA SER A 285 -8.47 9.04 19.01
C SER A 285 -7.45 8.13 18.32
N GLY A 286 -7.07 8.47 17.08
CA GLY A 286 -6.22 7.65 16.23
C GLY A 286 -7.01 6.63 15.39
N THR A 287 -6.34 6.04 14.41
CA THR A 287 -6.97 5.19 13.41
C THR A 287 -6.07 4.05 12.94
N ALA A 288 -6.62 3.19 12.08
CA ALA A 288 -5.83 2.22 11.35
C ALA A 288 -5.00 2.89 10.25
N LEU A 289 -3.73 2.50 10.15
CA LEU A 289 -2.84 2.86 9.07
C LEU A 289 -2.70 1.69 8.10
N TRP A 290 -2.84 1.96 6.81
CA TRP A 290 -2.47 1.03 5.75
C TRP A 290 -1.14 1.46 5.13
N CYS A 291 -0.38 0.52 4.60
CA CYS A 291 0.93 0.79 4.00
C CYS A 291 1.20 -0.17 2.85
N ASP A 292 1.76 0.38 1.77
CA ASP A 292 2.30 -0.37 0.65
C ASP A 292 3.83 -0.47 0.80
N LEU A 293 4.35 -1.67 0.56
CA LEU A 293 5.74 -2.03 0.74
C LEU A 293 6.36 -2.48 -0.58
N TRP A 294 7.57 -2.01 -0.90
CA TRP A 294 8.44 -2.68 -1.86
C TRP A 294 9.06 -3.91 -1.22
N VAL A 295 8.97 -5.05 -1.89
CA VAL A 295 9.62 -6.29 -1.48
C VAL A 295 10.35 -6.93 -2.65
N GLN A 296 11.41 -7.67 -2.35
CA GLN A 296 12.16 -8.43 -3.35
C GLN A 296 11.79 -9.92 -3.25
N PRO A 297 11.30 -10.56 -4.34
CA PRO A 297 11.02 -11.99 -4.35
C PRO A 297 12.25 -12.84 -4.10
N THR A 298 12.15 -13.92 -3.31
CA THR A 298 13.26 -14.82 -2.95
C THR A 298 13.94 -15.44 -4.18
N LYS A 299 13.17 -15.70 -5.26
CA LYS A 299 13.72 -16.32 -6.49
C LYS A 299 14.34 -15.31 -7.46
N ASN A 300 14.36 -14.03 -7.09
CA ASN A 300 15.03 -12.99 -7.85
C ASN A 300 16.51 -12.88 -7.42
N THR A 301 17.40 -12.68 -8.38
CA THR A 301 18.86 -12.61 -8.16
C THR A 301 19.45 -11.21 -8.38
N THR A 302 18.60 -10.22 -8.61
CA THR A 302 19.03 -8.82 -8.77
C THR A 302 19.68 -8.34 -7.47
N LYS A 303 20.86 -7.77 -7.60
CA LYS A 303 21.61 -7.29 -6.44
C LYS A 303 20.99 -6.01 -5.89
N PHE A 304 21.13 -5.82 -4.59
CA PHE A 304 20.58 -4.64 -3.90
C PHE A 304 21.10 -3.33 -4.49
N GLU A 305 22.37 -3.27 -4.88
CA GLU A 305 22.98 -2.08 -5.46
C GLU A 305 22.29 -1.61 -6.76
N GLN A 306 21.59 -2.51 -7.45
CA GLN A 306 20.81 -2.16 -8.65
C GLN A 306 19.41 -1.62 -8.28
N LEU A 307 18.88 -1.98 -7.11
CA LEU A 307 17.59 -1.52 -6.59
C LEU A 307 17.73 -0.24 -5.77
N GLN A 308 18.88 -0.06 -5.16
CA GLN A 308 19.18 1.00 -4.20
C GLN A 308 18.81 2.40 -4.71
N PRO A 309 19.15 2.84 -5.93
CA PRO A 309 18.81 4.19 -6.40
C PRO A 309 17.29 4.47 -6.37
N TRP A 310 16.48 3.47 -6.75
CA TRP A 310 15.03 3.61 -6.67
C TRP A 310 14.53 3.64 -5.23
N LEU A 311 15.08 2.79 -4.37
CA LEU A 311 14.69 2.71 -2.96
C LEU A 311 15.11 3.99 -2.21
N ASP A 312 16.35 4.48 -2.39
CA ASP A 312 16.80 5.76 -1.84
C ASP A 312 15.90 6.92 -2.27
N PHE A 313 15.57 6.96 -3.57
CA PHE A 313 14.66 7.97 -4.08
C PHE A 313 13.30 7.93 -3.39
N CYS A 314 12.70 6.74 -3.18
CA CYS A 314 11.37 6.61 -2.57
C CYS A 314 11.29 7.23 -1.16
N TRP A 315 12.40 7.35 -0.43
CA TRP A 315 12.46 8.02 0.88
C TRP A 315 13.00 9.45 0.81
N SER A 316 13.22 9.99 -0.38
CA SER A 316 13.64 11.39 -0.56
C SER A 316 12.49 12.38 -0.38
N ALA A 317 12.83 13.64 -0.09
CA ALA A 317 11.86 14.75 -0.05
C ALA A 317 11.11 14.93 -1.37
N ALA A 318 11.82 14.75 -2.49
CA ALA A 318 11.24 14.87 -3.82
C ALA A 318 10.18 13.79 -4.08
N ALA A 319 10.46 12.54 -3.68
CA ALA A 319 9.48 11.45 -3.77
C ALA A 319 8.32 11.66 -2.81
N ALA A 320 8.56 12.12 -1.58
CA ALA A 320 7.51 12.39 -0.60
C ALA A 320 6.46 13.36 -1.14
N ASN A 321 6.89 14.46 -1.78
CA ASN A 321 6.00 15.40 -2.45
C ASN A 321 5.22 14.74 -3.60
N GLN A 322 5.90 14.00 -4.48
CA GLN A 322 5.24 13.39 -5.65
C GLN A 322 4.29 12.26 -5.26
N ILE A 323 4.61 11.44 -4.26
CA ILE A 323 3.73 10.41 -3.74
C ILE A 323 2.45 11.06 -3.20
N ALA A 324 2.57 12.08 -2.35
CA ALA A 324 1.43 12.74 -1.74
C ALA A 324 0.51 13.42 -2.77
N LEU A 325 1.08 14.16 -3.73
CA LEU A 325 0.30 14.92 -4.72
C LEU A 325 -0.33 14.05 -5.82
N SER A 326 0.21 12.86 -6.08
CA SER A 326 -0.21 12.08 -7.26
C SER A 326 -0.80 10.70 -6.96
N THR A 327 -0.76 10.24 -5.70
CA THR A 327 -1.22 8.89 -5.35
C THR A 327 -2.26 8.86 -4.24
N ASN A 328 -2.68 10.02 -3.72
CA ASN A 328 -3.58 10.15 -2.56
C ASN A 328 -3.11 9.38 -1.32
N GLY A 329 -1.81 9.15 -1.20
CA GLY A 329 -1.16 8.51 -0.07
C GLY A 329 0.00 9.34 0.43
N ALA A 330 0.36 9.19 1.68
CA ALA A 330 1.50 9.85 2.30
C ALA A 330 2.78 9.03 2.14
N SER A 331 3.95 9.69 2.17
CA SER A 331 5.24 9.01 2.23
C SER A 331 5.67 8.79 3.68
N PRO A 332 6.30 7.67 4.04
CA PRO A 332 6.93 7.49 5.35
C PRO A 332 7.96 8.55 5.71
N ALA A 333 8.63 9.14 4.72
CA ALA A 333 9.64 10.18 4.90
C ALA A 333 9.06 11.60 5.06
N MET A 334 7.74 11.79 4.97
CA MET A 334 7.15 13.13 4.91
C MET A 334 7.41 13.98 6.17
N TYR A 335 7.41 13.37 7.36
CA TYR A 335 7.58 14.11 8.62
C TYR A 335 9.03 14.60 8.86
N GLN A 336 10.01 14.07 8.13
CA GLN A 336 11.39 14.55 8.17
C GLN A 336 11.72 15.56 7.06
N THR A 337 10.80 15.74 6.13
CA THR A 337 10.99 16.59 4.95
C THR A 337 10.63 18.03 5.27
N GLN A 338 11.63 18.94 5.24
CA GLN A 338 11.39 20.37 5.46
C GLN A 338 10.68 21.03 4.27
N ASP A 339 10.97 20.58 3.05
CA ASP A 339 10.51 21.13 1.78
C ASP A 339 9.22 20.46 1.25
N LEU A 340 8.28 20.13 2.15
CA LEU A 340 6.97 19.66 1.72
C LEU A 340 6.15 20.79 1.09
N ASP A 341 5.48 20.43 -0.02
CA ASP A 341 4.55 21.32 -0.71
C ASP A 341 3.48 21.85 0.26
N PRO A 342 3.16 23.15 0.24
CA PRO A 342 2.10 23.72 1.06
C PRO A 342 0.73 23.06 0.88
N GLU A 343 0.43 22.54 -0.31
CA GLU A 343 -0.81 21.81 -0.57
C GLU A 343 -0.90 20.54 0.27
N ILE A 344 0.21 19.83 0.44
CA ILE A 344 0.28 18.65 1.30
C ILE A 344 0.10 19.03 2.77
N LYS A 345 0.84 20.03 3.24
CA LYS A 345 0.78 20.51 4.63
C LYS A 345 -0.62 21.01 5.03
N ASN A 346 -1.36 21.53 4.07
CA ASN A 346 -2.72 22.03 4.28
C ASN A 346 -3.80 20.96 4.11
N ASN A 347 -3.45 19.75 3.70
CA ASN A 347 -4.39 18.64 3.57
C ASN A 347 -4.32 17.70 4.79
N PRO A 348 -5.24 17.80 5.77
CA PRO A 348 -5.18 17.02 7.02
C PRO A 348 -5.43 15.51 6.80
N LEU A 349 -5.83 15.09 5.61
CA LEU A 349 -6.02 13.67 5.28
C LEU A 349 -4.73 13.01 4.77
N ILE A 350 -3.76 13.81 4.35
CA ILE A 350 -2.41 13.38 3.93
C ILE A 350 -1.41 13.77 5.01
N TRP A 351 -1.37 15.05 5.40
CA TRP A 351 -0.58 15.53 6.53
C TRP A 351 -1.39 15.35 7.82
N VAL A 352 -1.45 14.11 8.29
CA VAL A 352 -2.15 13.78 9.53
C VAL A 352 -1.44 14.46 10.70
N ASP A 353 -2.22 15.05 11.60
CA ASP A 353 -1.69 15.66 12.82
C ASP A 353 -0.76 14.66 13.55
N PRO A 354 0.46 15.07 13.94
CA PRO A 354 1.43 14.19 14.59
C PRO A 354 0.90 13.48 15.83
N GLU A 355 0.02 14.11 16.62
CA GLU A 355 -0.57 13.49 17.82
C GLU A 355 -1.61 12.42 17.42
N ILE A 356 -2.39 12.63 16.36
CA ILE A 356 -3.30 11.63 15.81
C ILE A 356 -2.47 10.47 15.21
N PHE A 357 -1.42 10.79 14.45
CA PHE A 357 -0.53 9.78 13.86
C PHE A 357 0.09 8.89 14.95
N LYS A 358 0.58 9.48 16.04
CA LYS A 358 1.17 8.76 17.17
C LYS A 358 0.19 7.81 17.88
N GLN A 359 -1.10 8.13 17.86
CA GLN A 359 -2.15 7.28 18.41
C GLN A 359 -2.69 6.25 17.41
N SER A 360 -2.31 6.37 16.14
CA SER A 360 -2.73 5.48 15.07
C SER A 360 -1.84 4.24 14.98
N GLU A 361 -2.37 3.17 14.42
CA GLU A 361 -1.71 1.86 14.45
C GLU A 361 -1.82 1.15 13.09
N ILE A 362 -0.75 0.49 12.68
CA ILE A 362 -0.83 -0.45 11.56
C ILE A 362 -1.56 -1.72 12.04
N ILE A 363 -2.57 -2.16 11.29
CA ILE A 363 -3.27 -3.42 11.61
C ILE A 363 -2.31 -4.59 11.40
N GLN A 364 -1.99 -5.29 12.49
CA GLN A 364 -1.06 -6.43 12.49
C GLN A 364 -1.80 -7.74 12.22
N VAL A 365 -1.11 -8.68 11.60
CA VAL A 365 -1.57 -10.07 11.53
C VAL A 365 -1.38 -10.72 12.89
N LEU A 366 -2.48 -11.08 13.54
CA LEU A 366 -2.48 -11.71 14.87
C LEU A 366 -2.24 -13.23 14.76
N ALA A 367 -2.03 -13.87 15.92
CA ALA A 367 -1.95 -15.33 15.96
C ALA A 367 -3.28 -15.97 15.50
N PRO A 368 -3.25 -17.16 14.87
CA PRO A 368 -4.45 -17.78 14.29
C PRO A 368 -5.63 -17.93 15.25
N GLY A 369 -5.37 -18.20 16.54
CA GLY A 369 -6.43 -18.26 17.58
C GLY A 369 -7.09 -16.92 17.81
N ILE A 370 -6.31 -15.85 17.92
CA ILE A 370 -6.81 -14.48 18.11
C ILE A 370 -7.58 -14.01 16.87
N GLU A 371 -7.08 -14.30 15.67
CA GLU A 371 -7.81 -14.03 14.41
C GLU A 371 -9.15 -14.78 14.36
N ALA A 372 -9.21 -15.99 14.92
CA ALA A 372 -10.47 -16.74 15.03
C ALA A 372 -11.47 -16.04 15.97
N ASP A 373 -11.00 -15.48 17.10
CA ASP A 373 -11.85 -14.73 18.03
C ASP A 373 -12.45 -13.48 17.37
N TYR A 374 -11.64 -12.72 16.60
CA TYR A 374 -12.13 -11.60 15.81
C TYR A 374 -13.20 -12.02 14.79
N ARG A 375 -12.96 -13.13 14.07
CA ARG A 375 -13.92 -13.63 13.09
C ARG A 375 -15.22 -14.11 13.77
N GLN A 376 -15.13 -14.80 14.90
CA GLN A 376 -16.29 -15.28 15.64
C GLN A 376 -17.14 -14.11 16.17
N LEU A 377 -16.50 -13.11 16.80
CA LEU A 377 -17.19 -11.91 17.25
C LEU A 377 -17.85 -11.17 16.08
N TRP A 378 -17.14 -11.01 14.97
CA TRP A 378 -17.66 -10.39 13.75
C TRP A 378 -18.89 -11.10 13.20
N GLN A 379 -18.85 -12.43 13.09
CA GLN A 379 -19.98 -13.23 12.63
C GLN A 379 -21.20 -13.06 13.56
N LYS A 380 -20.97 -13.06 14.87
CA LYS A 380 -22.02 -12.85 15.87
C LYS A 380 -22.70 -11.49 15.70
N ILE A 381 -21.92 -10.42 15.51
CA ILE A 381 -22.45 -9.06 15.31
C ILE A 381 -23.23 -8.95 13.98
N ARG A 382 -22.76 -9.61 12.92
CA ARG A 382 -23.42 -9.58 11.61
C ARG A 382 -24.74 -10.35 11.54
N GLN A 383 -25.03 -11.17 12.55
CA GLN A 383 -26.26 -11.95 12.67
C GLN A 383 -27.23 -11.37 13.73
N ALA A 384 -26.83 -10.32 14.44
CA ALA A 384 -27.66 -9.67 15.46
C ALA A 384 -28.64 -8.68 14.82
#